data_6597ceaf728f4fd3a25235ed43848a92
#
_entry.id   6597ceaf728f4fd3a25235ed43848a92
#
_cell.length_a   1.000
_cell.length_b   1.000
_cell.length_c   1.000
_cell.angle_alpha   90.00
_cell.angle_beta   90.00
_cell.angle_gamma   90.00
#
_symmetry.space_group_name_H-M   'P 1'
#
loop_
_entity.id
_entity.type
_entity.pdbx_description
1 polymer ?
#
loop_
_entity_poly.entity_id
_entity_poly.type
_entity_poly.pdbx_seq_one_letter_code
_entity_poly.pdbx_strand_id
1 'polypeptide(L)'
;MNTRILLLVFLFFAFLRQEVYSQFGFSHEIGVITGPIVFYSDYGVRNDFETNIGNVGFGVGIIHYLNFSYRADCNCYTKDTYFNDHFKVRSEIDYHKTNFEHLGKWVDKESITADQLRAMKGSSTVFDIGAQLEFFPLSIRDFAAGAYKVAPFGSFGVHWVSFDPEVYSELGALNTPLTTPRKYYNSFQQEGDSTWSIVMSAGFRYKLGPLSDLMLDARWQYYFSNWVDGLNPQEEFNELSLGEGNGIPVPENKANDWIFWLNIGYIYYLE
;
A
#
# COMPACT_ATOMS: atom_id res chain seq x y z
N MET A 1 -10.12 21.13 -23.50
CA MET A 1 -9.33 21.03 -22.26
C MET A 1 -9.93 22.02 -21.28
N ASN A 2 -10.48 21.57 -20.16
CA ASN A 2 -11.29 22.40 -19.25
C ASN A 2 -10.45 23.53 -18.64
N THR A 3 -10.91 24.77 -18.79
CA THR A 3 -10.26 26.00 -18.27
C THR A 3 -9.96 25.90 -16.77
N ARG A 4 -10.77 25.14 -16.03
CA ARG A 4 -10.57 24.86 -14.59
C ARG A 4 -9.32 24.02 -14.30
N ILE A 5 -9.00 23.05 -15.17
CA ILE A 5 -7.79 22.21 -15.04
C ILE A 5 -6.55 23.04 -15.34
N LEU A 6 -6.62 23.93 -16.35
CA LEU A 6 -5.52 24.82 -16.68
C LEU A 6 -5.22 25.81 -15.54
N LEU A 7 -6.26 26.28 -14.87
CA LEU A 7 -6.14 27.20 -13.73
C LEU A 7 -5.55 26.50 -12.50
N LEU A 8 -5.91 25.24 -12.25
CA LEU A 8 -5.33 24.43 -11.17
C LEU A 8 -3.86 24.10 -11.43
N VAL A 9 -3.52 23.76 -12.67
CA VAL A 9 -2.11 23.51 -13.08
C VAL A 9 -1.29 24.80 -12.97
N PHE A 10 -1.83 25.94 -13.39
CA PHE A 10 -1.15 27.24 -13.27
C PHE A 10 -0.96 27.66 -11.81
N LEU A 11 -1.98 27.48 -10.95
CA LEU A 11 -1.87 27.68 -9.50
C LEU A 11 -0.82 26.76 -8.88
N PHE A 12 -0.78 25.50 -9.24
CA PHE A 12 0.22 24.54 -8.77
C PHE A 12 1.64 24.98 -9.15
N PHE A 13 1.87 25.41 -10.40
CA PHE A 13 3.16 25.95 -10.85
C PHE A 13 3.50 27.32 -10.24
N ALA A 14 2.51 28.14 -9.89
CA ALA A 14 2.73 29.41 -9.21
C ALA A 14 3.21 29.21 -7.76
N PHE A 15 2.70 28.17 -7.08
CA PHE A 15 3.17 27.79 -5.73
C PHE A 15 4.58 27.21 -5.73
N LEU A 16 5.05 26.61 -6.84
CA LEU A 16 6.41 26.07 -6.94
C LEU A 16 7.51 27.14 -7.08
N ARG A 17 7.13 28.41 -7.32
CA ARG A 17 8.09 29.52 -7.44
C ARG A 17 8.27 30.34 -6.17
N GLN A 18 7.67 29.95 -5.06
CA GLN A 18 8.02 30.57 -3.79
C GLN A 18 9.35 29.99 -3.33
N GLU A 19 10.41 30.77 -3.46
CA GLU A 19 11.62 30.57 -2.66
C GLU A 19 11.21 30.73 -1.19
N VAL A 20 10.77 29.63 -0.59
CA VAL A 20 10.55 29.55 0.84
C VAL A 20 11.95 29.60 1.44
N TYR A 21 12.38 30.78 1.83
CA TYR A 21 13.51 30.90 2.75
C TYR A 21 13.12 30.15 4.02
N SER A 22 13.50 28.89 4.10
CA SER A 22 13.28 28.05 5.25
C SER A 22 14.08 28.60 6.43
N GLN A 23 13.46 29.45 7.22
CA GLN A 23 13.99 29.85 8.53
C GLN A 23 13.96 28.68 9.53
N PHE A 24 13.31 27.58 9.17
CA PHE A 24 13.31 26.32 9.91
C PHE A 24 14.31 25.39 9.23
N GLY A 25 15.41 25.10 9.90
CA GLY A 25 16.54 24.30 9.40
C GLY A 25 16.23 22.85 9.02
N PHE A 26 15.23 22.62 8.15
CA PHE A 26 14.90 21.30 7.62
C PHE A 26 15.53 21.09 6.24
N SER A 27 16.00 19.89 5.98
CA SER A 27 16.38 19.47 4.64
C SER A 27 15.30 18.56 4.03
N HIS A 28 15.18 18.61 2.72
CA HIS A 28 14.15 17.91 1.98
C HIS A 28 14.77 16.89 1.03
N GLU A 29 14.12 15.74 0.91
CA GLU A 29 14.49 14.72 -0.07
C GLU A 29 13.23 14.32 -0.83
N ILE A 30 13.37 14.01 -2.11
CA ILE A 30 12.27 13.48 -2.94
C ILE A 30 12.71 12.16 -3.54
N GLY A 31 11.78 11.25 -3.71
CA GLY A 31 12.09 9.96 -4.31
C GLY A 31 10.89 9.32 -4.98
N VAL A 32 11.18 8.24 -5.67
CA VAL A 32 10.18 7.37 -6.28
C VAL A 32 10.40 5.96 -5.78
N ILE A 33 9.31 5.23 -5.58
CA ILE A 33 9.31 3.83 -5.17
C ILE A 33 8.50 3.00 -6.15
N THR A 34 8.87 1.74 -6.28
CA THR A 34 8.14 0.79 -7.12
C THR A 34 8.45 -0.64 -6.71
N GLY A 35 7.53 -1.55 -6.97
CA GLY A 35 7.78 -2.96 -6.71
C GLY A 35 6.54 -3.84 -6.70
N PRO A 36 6.73 -5.16 -6.53
CA PRO A 36 5.66 -6.13 -6.44
C PRO A 36 4.93 -6.04 -5.09
N ILE A 37 3.62 -6.28 -5.14
CA ILE A 37 2.73 -6.31 -3.99
C ILE A 37 2.09 -7.69 -3.90
N VAL A 38 2.20 -8.31 -2.74
CA VAL A 38 1.45 -9.51 -2.38
C VAL A 38 0.24 -9.08 -1.58
N PHE A 39 -0.95 -9.44 -2.04
CA PHE A 39 -2.20 -9.07 -1.40
C PHE A 39 -2.76 -10.28 -0.63
N TYR A 40 -3.06 -10.08 0.65
CA TYR A 40 -3.74 -11.06 1.49
C TYR A 40 -5.24 -10.80 1.43
N SER A 41 -5.88 -11.43 0.46
CA SER A 41 -7.26 -11.23 0.04
C SER A 41 -8.16 -12.40 0.44
N ASP A 42 -9.45 -12.24 0.17
CA ASP A 42 -10.47 -13.30 0.31
C ASP A 42 -10.57 -14.22 -0.93
N TYR A 43 -9.72 -13.99 -1.94
CA TYR A 43 -9.55 -14.90 -3.07
C TYR A 43 -8.71 -16.11 -2.65
N GLY A 44 -9.34 -17.29 -2.57
CA GLY A 44 -8.67 -18.52 -2.16
C GLY A 44 -8.57 -18.72 -0.64
N VAL A 45 -7.46 -19.22 -0.18
CA VAL A 45 -7.17 -19.48 1.23
C VAL A 45 -6.15 -18.43 1.72
N ARG A 46 -6.58 -17.51 2.55
CA ARG A 46 -5.81 -16.33 3.00
C ARG A 46 -4.41 -16.64 3.54
N ASN A 47 -4.22 -17.75 4.23
CA ASN A 47 -2.94 -18.15 4.82
C ASN A 47 -2.16 -19.15 3.96
N ASP A 48 -2.57 -19.37 2.71
CA ASP A 48 -1.91 -20.27 1.79
C ASP A 48 -0.91 -19.52 0.91
N PHE A 49 0.33 -20.02 0.90
CA PHE A 49 1.42 -19.37 0.17
C PHE A 49 1.18 -19.31 -1.34
N GLU A 50 0.59 -20.38 -1.90
CA GLU A 50 0.29 -20.47 -3.34
C GLU A 50 -0.74 -19.43 -3.76
N THR A 51 -1.81 -19.28 -2.96
CA THR A 51 -2.83 -18.25 -3.16
C THR A 51 -2.23 -16.84 -3.13
N ASN A 52 -1.39 -16.56 -2.13
CA ASN A 52 -0.86 -15.22 -1.94
C ASN A 52 0.17 -14.83 -3.01
N ILE A 53 1.03 -15.78 -3.41
CA ILE A 53 2.01 -15.53 -4.50
C ILE A 53 1.35 -15.41 -5.87
N GLY A 54 0.21 -16.08 -6.09
CA GLY A 54 -0.56 -15.97 -7.33
C GLY A 54 -1.23 -14.62 -7.50
N ASN A 55 -1.60 -13.96 -6.40
CA ASN A 55 -2.28 -12.67 -6.38
C ASN A 55 -1.30 -11.50 -6.17
N VAL A 56 -0.35 -11.37 -7.09
CA VAL A 56 0.68 -10.33 -7.06
C VAL A 56 0.27 -9.15 -7.92
N GLY A 57 0.27 -7.97 -7.29
CA GLY A 57 0.10 -6.68 -7.94
C GLY A 57 1.43 -5.96 -8.16
N PHE A 58 1.32 -4.74 -8.64
CA PHE A 58 2.44 -3.84 -8.83
C PHE A 58 2.07 -2.42 -8.42
N GLY A 59 3.00 -1.74 -7.76
CA GLY A 59 2.80 -0.40 -7.26
C GLY A 59 3.92 0.55 -7.62
N VAL A 60 3.55 1.82 -7.64
CA VAL A 60 4.47 2.96 -7.79
C VAL A 60 4.09 4.04 -6.78
N GLY A 61 5.06 4.79 -6.29
CA GLY A 61 4.82 5.87 -5.36
C GLY A 61 5.83 7.01 -5.48
N ILE A 62 5.42 8.17 -5.00
CA ILE A 62 6.27 9.34 -4.82
C ILE A 62 6.40 9.58 -3.33
N ILE A 63 7.63 9.73 -2.88
CA ILE A 63 7.96 9.95 -1.47
C ILE A 63 8.66 11.28 -1.31
N HIS A 64 8.34 11.96 -0.22
CA HIS A 64 9.00 13.18 0.21
C HIS A 64 9.45 13.03 1.66
N TYR A 65 10.68 13.37 1.93
CA TYR A 65 11.23 13.36 3.28
C TYR A 65 11.44 14.75 3.81
N LEU A 66 11.03 14.93 5.05
CA LEU A 66 11.42 16.05 5.89
C LEU A 66 12.44 15.54 6.89
N ASN A 67 13.65 16.05 6.79
CA ASN A 67 14.76 15.72 7.66
C ASN A 67 14.98 16.84 8.68
N PHE A 68 14.99 16.50 9.95
CA PHE A 68 15.21 17.44 11.05
C PHE A 68 16.71 17.80 11.25
N SER A 69 17.59 17.03 10.63
CA SER A 69 19.03 17.29 10.61
C SER A 69 19.35 18.30 9.51
N TYR A 70 19.66 19.53 9.90
CA TYR A 70 20.01 20.58 8.94
C TYR A 70 21.39 20.31 8.33
N ARG A 71 21.50 20.49 7.02
CA ARG A 71 22.72 20.38 6.23
C ARG A 71 23.60 21.65 6.31
N ALA A 72 23.41 22.52 7.29
CA ALA A 72 24.14 23.78 7.33
C ALA A 72 25.61 23.55 7.61
N ASP A 73 26.40 24.03 6.70
CA ASP A 73 27.78 24.35 6.91
C ASP A 73 27.90 25.25 8.14
N CYS A 74 28.57 24.75 9.18
CA CYS A 74 29.06 25.53 10.31
C CYS A 74 28.07 26.41 11.07
N ASN A 75 26.83 26.02 11.26
CA ASN A 75 25.93 26.76 12.13
C ASN A 75 26.03 26.26 13.57
N CYS A 76 26.79 27.01 14.40
CA CYS A 76 27.03 26.73 15.80
C CYS A 76 25.75 26.81 16.69
N TYR A 77 24.58 27.09 16.13
CA TYR A 77 23.31 27.29 16.85
C TYR A 77 22.39 26.09 16.85
N THR A 78 22.55 25.07 16.00
CA THR A 78 21.74 23.87 16.04
C THR A 78 22.31 22.87 17.04
N LYS A 79 21.67 22.71 18.19
CA LYS A 79 21.97 21.62 19.10
C LYS A 79 21.56 20.31 18.41
N ASP A 80 22.54 19.46 18.19
CA ASP A 80 22.29 18.09 17.76
C ASP A 80 21.51 17.36 18.86
N THR A 81 20.29 16.97 18.54
CA THR A 81 19.51 16.11 19.40
C THR A 81 19.47 14.72 18.81
N TYR A 82 19.35 13.70 19.64
CA TYR A 82 19.17 12.31 19.18
C TYR A 82 18.02 12.21 18.17
N PHE A 83 16.91 12.90 18.42
CA PHE A 83 15.76 12.90 17.54
C PHE A 83 16.09 13.42 16.13
N ASN A 84 16.79 14.55 16.04
CA ASN A 84 17.11 15.16 14.74
C ASN A 84 18.07 14.29 13.91
N ASP A 85 18.88 13.47 14.56
CA ASP A 85 19.88 12.63 13.92
C ASP A 85 19.39 11.21 13.60
N HIS A 86 18.24 10.83 14.15
CA HIS A 86 17.74 9.45 14.01
C HIS A 86 16.34 9.35 13.42
N PHE A 87 15.62 10.47 13.22
CA PHE A 87 14.25 10.43 12.73
C PHE A 87 14.06 11.32 11.49
N LYS A 88 13.24 10.83 10.56
CA LYS A 88 12.72 11.58 9.41
C LYS A 88 11.21 11.40 9.33
N VAL A 89 10.51 12.39 8.81
CA VAL A 89 9.12 12.23 8.38
C VAL A 89 9.11 11.94 6.88
N ARG A 90 8.51 10.82 6.52
CA ARG A 90 8.25 10.41 5.15
C ARG A 90 6.78 10.66 4.83
N SER A 91 6.49 11.49 3.83
CA SER A 91 5.17 11.67 3.24
C SER A 91 5.15 10.99 1.90
N GLU A 92 4.06 10.35 1.54
CA GLU A 92 3.97 9.58 0.30
C GLU A 92 2.60 9.62 -0.34
N ILE A 93 2.62 9.40 -1.64
CA ILE A 93 1.44 9.21 -2.50
C ILE A 93 1.74 7.98 -3.32
N ASP A 94 0.90 6.97 -3.19
CA ASP A 94 1.08 5.67 -3.80
C ASP A 94 -0.11 5.28 -4.66
N TYR A 95 0.17 4.53 -5.70
CA TYR A 95 -0.82 3.91 -6.58
C TYR A 95 -0.42 2.48 -6.86
N HIS A 96 -1.37 1.56 -6.68
CA HIS A 96 -1.13 0.17 -7.04
C HIS A 96 -2.38 -0.52 -7.59
N LYS A 97 -2.13 -1.55 -8.39
CA LYS A 97 -3.17 -2.43 -8.91
C LYS A 97 -2.79 -3.88 -8.69
N THR A 98 -3.76 -4.65 -8.21
CA THR A 98 -3.65 -6.11 -8.05
C THR A 98 -4.80 -6.79 -8.76
N ASN A 99 -4.50 -7.86 -9.49
CA ASN A 99 -5.52 -8.74 -10.06
C ASN A 99 -5.62 -9.97 -9.18
N PHE A 100 -6.84 -10.50 -9.02
CA PHE A 100 -7.14 -11.60 -8.13
C PHE A 100 -7.72 -12.79 -8.88
N GLU A 101 -7.25 -13.98 -8.50
CA GLU A 101 -7.77 -15.26 -8.94
C GLU A 101 -7.84 -16.21 -7.74
N HIS A 102 -8.81 -17.13 -7.76
CA HIS A 102 -8.83 -18.20 -6.78
C HIS A 102 -7.82 -19.27 -7.18
N LEU A 103 -6.90 -19.57 -6.29
CA LEU A 103 -5.83 -20.56 -6.47
C LEU A 103 -5.86 -21.59 -5.36
N GLY A 104 -5.10 -22.68 -5.53
CA GLY A 104 -4.87 -23.70 -4.52
C GLY A 104 -5.88 -24.86 -4.55
N LYS A 105 -5.80 -25.72 -3.56
CA LYS A 105 -6.44 -27.03 -3.47
C LYS A 105 -7.94 -27.12 -3.74
N TRP A 106 -8.68 -25.99 -3.58
CA TRP A 106 -10.12 -25.97 -3.81
C TRP A 106 -10.47 -25.75 -5.28
N VAL A 107 -9.58 -25.11 -6.01
CA VAL A 107 -9.70 -24.82 -7.45
C VAL A 107 -9.27 -26.02 -8.28
N ASP A 108 -8.36 -26.85 -7.75
CA ASP A 108 -7.84 -28.04 -8.45
C ASP A 108 -8.82 -29.22 -8.50
N LYS A 109 -9.94 -29.12 -7.79
CA LYS A 109 -10.95 -30.18 -7.76
C LYS A 109 -11.79 -30.20 -9.05
N GLU A 110 -12.24 -31.39 -9.43
CA GLU A 110 -13.24 -31.60 -10.47
C GLU A 110 -14.65 -31.46 -9.87
N SER A 111 -15.16 -30.25 -9.78
CA SER A 111 -16.51 -30.00 -9.25
C SER A 111 -17.07 -28.66 -9.81
N ILE A 112 -18.39 -28.54 -9.84
CA ILE A 112 -19.07 -27.31 -10.25
C ILE A 112 -18.58 -26.10 -9.43
N THR A 113 -18.40 -26.27 -8.13
CA THR A 113 -17.89 -25.21 -7.25
C THR A 113 -16.47 -24.80 -7.62
N ALA A 114 -15.60 -25.74 -7.99
CA ALA A 114 -14.24 -25.43 -8.43
C ALA A 114 -14.24 -24.71 -9.80
N ASP A 115 -15.15 -25.08 -10.71
CA ASP A 115 -15.33 -24.36 -11.98
C ASP A 115 -15.79 -22.92 -11.75
N GLN A 116 -16.72 -22.72 -10.81
CA GLN A 116 -17.18 -21.39 -10.42
C GLN A 116 -16.05 -20.54 -9.80
N LEU A 117 -15.22 -21.15 -8.94
CA LEU A 117 -14.06 -20.47 -8.33
C LEU A 117 -13.02 -20.07 -9.41
N ARG A 118 -12.71 -20.97 -10.35
CA ARG A 118 -11.79 -20.66 -11.47
C ARG A 118 -12.28 -19.52 -12.34
N ALA A 119 -13.58 -19.43 -12.53
CA ALA A 119 -14.20 -18.39 -13.34
C ALA A 119 -14.37 -17.04 -12.60
N MET A 120 -14.33 -17.04 -11.27
CA MET A 120 -14.49 -15.84 -10.46
C MET A 120 -13.13 -15.14 -10.29
N LYS A 121 -13.05 -13.92 -10.79
CA LYS A 121 -11.85 -13.09 -10.81
C LYS A 121 -12.17 -11.69 -10.31
N GLY A 122 -11.14 -10.97 -9.94
CA GLY A 122 -11.28 -9.58 -9.56
C GLY A 122 -10.03 -8.76 -9.80
N SER A 123 -10.16 -7.50 -9.54
CA SER A 123 -9.02 -6.58 -9.45
C SER A 123 -9.31 -5.50 -8.43
N SER A 124 -8.27 -4.94 -7.84
CA SER A 124 -8.38 -3.75 -7.00
C SER A 124 -7.36 -2.73 -7.42
N THR A 125 -7.84 -1.51 -7.60
CA THR A 125 -7.02 -0.33 -7.84
C THR A 125 -7.03 0.51 -6.58
N VAL A 126 -5.85 0.78 -6.03
CA VAL A 126 -5.71 1.49 -4.76
C VAL A 126 -4.85 2.73 -4.98
N PHE A 127 -5.33 3.83 -4.43
CA PHE A 127 -4.60 5.09 -4.29
C PHE A 127 -4.52 5.43 -2.82
N ASP A 128 -3.33 5.68 -2.31
CA ASP A 128 -3.17 6.09 -0.93
C ASP A 128 -2.24 7.29 -0.76
N ILE A 129 -2.49 8.04 0.31
CA ILE A 129 -1.71 9.20 0.73
C ILE A 129 -1.53 9.15 2.24
N GLY A 130 -0.30 9.34 2.69
CA GLY A 130 -0.03 9.26 4.11
C GLY A 130 1.32 9.76 4.53
N ALA A 131 1.60 9.52 5.82
CA ALA A 131 2.88 9.87 6.40
C ALA A 131 3.35 8.79 7.38
N GLN A 132 4.66 8.61 7.43
CA GLN A 132 5.34 7.67 8.30
C GLN A 132 6.49 8.39 9.02
N LEU A 133 6.75 7.98 10.25
CA LEU A 133 7.97 8.33 10.97
C LEU A 133 9.00 7.23 10.73
N GLU A 134 10.11 7.56 10.10
CA GLU A 134 11.24 6.67 9.92
C GLU A 134 12.26 6.85 11.04
N PHE A 135 12.70 5.74 11.60
CA PHE A 135 13.77 5.66 12.60
C PHE A 135 15.02 5.02 12.01
N PHE A 136 16.13 5.69 12.15
CA PHE A 136 17.47 5.22 11.76
C PHE A 136 18.27 4.89 13.02
N PRO A 137 18.70 3.66 13.25
CA PRO A 137 19.54 3.33 14.39
C PRO A 137 20.95 3.91 14.30
N LEU A 138 21.37 4.30 13.10
CA LEU A 138 22.64 4.97 12.84
C LEU A 138 22.43 6.45 12.53
N SER A 139 23.44 7.30 12.79
CA SER A 139 23.39 8.75 12.54
C SER A 139 23.08 9.07 11.08
N ILE A 140 22.00 9.79 10.83
CA ILE A 140 21.59 10.27 9.50
C ILE A 140 22.64 11.24 8.94
N ARG A 141 23.26 12.03 9.81
CA ARG A 141 24.29 12.99 9.44
C ARG A 141 25.55 12.29 8.95
N ASP A 142 26.01 11.27 9.67
CA ASP A 142 27.18 10.49 9.27
C ASP A 142 26.92 9.74 7.96
N PHE A 143 25.70 9.25 7.76
CA PHE A 143 25.28 8.67 6.49
C PHE A 143 25.30 9.71 5.37
N ALA A 144 24.72 10.88 5.59
CA ALA A 144 24.72 11.97 4.62
C ALA A 144 26.15 12.42 4.27
N ALA A 145 27.06 12.47 5.26
CA ALA A 145 28.48 12.79 5.08
C ALA A 145 29.30 11.67 4.40
N GLY A 146 28.71 10.47 4.22
CA GLY A 146 29.37 9.34 3.57
C GLY A 146 30.30 8.54 4.48
N ALA A 147 30.18 8.67 5.80
CA ALA A 147 30.96 7.88 6.75
C ALA A 147 30.68 6.38 6.63
N TYR A 148 29.49 6.01 6.20
CA TYR A 148 29.09 4.65 5.84
C TYR A 148 28.09 4.66 4.68
N LYS A 149 27.97 3.53 3.97
CA LYS A 149 27.18 3.44 2.73
C LYS A 149 25.80 2.83 2.89
N VAL A 150 25.54 2.17 4.01
CA VAL A 150 24.28 1.48 4.26
C VAL A 150 23.66 2.01 5.54
N ALA A 151 22.43 2.52 5.46
CA ALA A 151 21.65 2.99 6.60
C ALA A 151 20.38 2.14 6.73
N PRO A 152 20.30 1.22 7.70
CA PRO A 152 19.06 0.51 8.00
C PRO A 152 18.04 1.48 8.60
N PHE A 153 16.76 1.21 8.38
CA PHE A 153 15.66 1.97 8.97
C PHE A 153 14.46 1.08 9.27
N GLY A 154 13.61 1.57 10.17
CA GLY A 154 12.25 1.07 10.37
C GLY A 154 11.29 2.23 10.36
N SER A 155 10.07 2.03 9.90
CA SER A 155 9.06 3.08 9.88
C SER A 155 7.70 2.61 10.41
N PHE A 156 6.92 3.59 10.85
CA PHE A 156 5.54 3.40 11.26
C PHE A 156 4.73 4.64 10.87
N GLY A 157 3.51 4.42 10.35
CA GLY A 157 2.66 5.53 9.94
C GLY A 157 1.23 5.15 9.64
N VAL A 158 0.51 6.12 9.09
CA VAL A 158 -0.91 5.99 8.73
C VAL A 158 -1.14 6.58 7.36
N HIS A 159 -2.00 5.91 6.56
CA HIS A 159 -2.43 6.37 5.26
C HIS A 159 -3.96 6.45 5.18
N TRP A 160 -4.43 7.43 4.46
CA TRP A 160 -5.78 7.44 3.92
C TRP A 160 -5.74 6.73 2.56
N VAL A 161 -6.69 5.83 2.36
CA VAL A 161 -6.72 4.91 1.23
C VAL A 161 -8.05 5.05 0.51
N SER A 162 -8.01 5.25 -0.80
CA SER A 162 -9.15 5.13 -1.70
C SER A 162 -8.95 3.90 -2.58
N PHE A 163 -9.94 3.05 -2.66
CA PHE A 163 -9.88 1.80 -3.42
C PHE A 163 -11.10 1.63 -4.32
N ASP A 164 -10.88 0.97 -5.44
CA ASP A 164 -11.91 0.69 -6.45
C ASP A 164 -11.78 -0.78 -6.88
N PRO A 165 -12.58 -1.68 -6.24
CA PRO A 165 -12.55 -3.09 -6.52
C PRO A 165 -13.49 -3.46 -7.67
N GLU A 166 -13.09 -4.43 -8.46
CA GLU A 166 -13.93 -5.07 -9.48
C GLU A 166 -13.98 -6.58 -9.23
N VAL A 167 -15.18 -7.15 -9.24
CA VAL A 167 -15.39 -8.60 -9.14
C VAL A 167 -16.27 -9.05 -10.28
N TYR A 168 -15.89 -10.10 -10.98
CA TYR A 168 -16.66 -10.66 -12.08
C TYR A 168 -16.51 -12.18 -12.17
N SER A 169 -17.40 -12.83 -12.93
CA SER A 169 -17.28 -14.25 -13.27
C SER A 169 -17.30 -14.42 -14.79
N GLU A 170 -16.39 -15.21 -15.30
CA GLU A 170 -16.36 -15.58 -16.73
C GLU A 170 -17.60 -16.40 -17.16
N LEU A 171 -18.32 -16.98 -16.19
CA LEU A 171 -19.56 -17.73 -16.43
C LEU A 171 -20.80 -16.83 -16.57
N GLY A 172 -20.70 -15.52 -16.28
CA GLY A 172 -21.78 -14.54 -16.40
C GLY A 172 -22.04 -13.73 -15.14
N ALA A 173 -23.30 -13.28 -14.96
CA ALA A 173 -23.68 -12.43 -13.84
C ALA A 173 -23.43 -13.10 -12.49
N LEU A 174 -22.89 -12.36 -11.53
CA LEU A 174 -22.67 -12.82 -10.15
C LEU A 174 -23.99 -13.08 -9.41
N ASN A 175 -23.92 -13.72 -8.25
CA ASN A 175 -25.06 -14.07 -7.40
C ASN A 175 -26.08 -15.04 -8.05
N THR A 176 -25.63 -15.92 -8.94
CA THR A 176 -26.46 -16.99 -9.51
C THR A 176 -25.90 -18.37 -9.16
N PRO A 177 -26.77 -19.41 -9.05
CA PRO A 177 -26.32 -20.78 -8.75
C PRO A 177 -25.34 -21.38 -9.78
N LEU A 178 -25.28 -20.81 -10.98
CA LEU A 178 -24.40 -21.27 -12.06
C LEU A 178 -23.02 -20.61 -12.04
N THR A 179 -22.92 -19.38 -11.54
CA THR A 179 -21.73 -18.54 -11.69
C THR A 179 -20.96 -18.31 -10.41
N THR A 180 -21.62 -18.48 -9.25
CA THR A 180 -21.09 -18.07 -7.96
C THR A 180 -21.22 -19.19 -6.94
N PRO A 181 -20.13 -19.56 -6.24
CA PRO A 181 -20.24 -20.48 -5.10
C PRO A 181 -21.08 -19.87 -3.98
N ARG A 182 -21.83 -20.70 -3.26
CA ARG A 182 -22.74 -20.25 -2.18
C ARG A 182 -22.07 -19.39 -1.12
N LYS A 183 -20.82 -19.69 -0.79
CA LYS A 183 -19.98 -18.92 0.15
C LYS A 183 -19.89 -17.44 -0.19
N TYR A 184 -19.96 -17.09 -1.47
CA TYR A 184 -19.75 -15.73 -1.98
C TYR A 184 -21.06 -15.02 -2.37
N TYR A 185 -22.23 -15.59 -2.08
CA TYR A 185 -23.49 -14.88 -2.36
C TYR A 185 -23.57 -13.59 -1.54
N ASN A 186 -23.93 -12.49 -2.23
CA ASN A 186 -24.08 -11.15 -1.64
C ASN A 186 -22.81 -10.63 -0.93
N SER A 187 -21.64 -11.15 -1.31
CA SER A 187 -20.37 -10.83 -0.68
C SER A 187 -19.47 -9.99 -1.58
N PHE A 188 -20.05 -9.23 -2.51
CA PHE A 188 -19.32 -8.44 -3.50
C PHE A 188 -19.50 -6.95 -3.28
N GLN A 189 -18.42 -6.19 -3.37
CA GLN A 189 -18.42 -4.75 -3.52
C GLN A 189 -17.82 -4.40 -4.88
N GLN A 190 -18.51 -3.55 -5.64
CA GLN A 190 -18.10 -3.09 -6.97
C GLN A 190 -18.11 -1.56 -7.07
N GLU A 191 -18.32 -0.89 -5.94
CA GLU A 191 -18.27 0.57 -5.84
C GLU A 191 -17.02 0.97 -5.06
N GLY A 192 -16.33 1.97 -5.55
CA GLY A 192 -15.16 2.53 -4.87
C GLY A 192 -15.53 3.08 -3.50
N ASP A 193 -14.61 2.93 -2.54
CA ASP A 193 -14.78 3.42 -1.18
C ASP A 193 -13.42 3.91 -0.64
N SER A 194 -13.41 4.37 0.60
CA SER A 194 -12.19 4.83 1.26
C SER A 194 -12.09 4.34 2.70
N THR A 195 -10.86 4.14 3.13
CA THR A 195 -10.56 3.70 4.49
C THR A 195 -9.24 4.28 4.97
N TRP A 196 -8.87 3.97 6.20
CA TRP A 196 -7.54 4.23 6.73
C TRP A 196 -6.74 2.94 6.78
N SER A 197 -5.41 3.08 6.81
CA SER A 197 -4.51 1.97 7.04
C SER A 197 -3.40 2.33 8.00
N ILE A 198 -2.85 1.31 8.66
CA ILE A 198 -1.59 1.38 9.38
C ILE A 198 -0.51 0.79 8.48
N VAL A 199 0.61 1.49 8.43
CA VAL A 199 1.77 1.09 7.63
C VAL A 199 2.97 0.91 8.54
N MET A 200 3.67 -0.19 8.36
CA MET A 200 4.98 -0.47 8.97
C MET A 200 5.95 -0.90 7.90
N SER A 201 7.19 -0.46 7.98
CA SER A 201 8.22 -0.99 7.10
C SER A 201 9.58 -1.13 7.77
N ALA A 202 10.41 -1.96 7.15
CA ALA A 202 11.81 -2.10 7.49
C ALA A 202 12.64 -2.22 6.22
N GLY A 203 13.76 -1.53 6.19
CA GLY A 203 14.57 -1.49 5.00
C GLY A 203 15.96 -0.92 5.24
N PHE A 204 16.61 -0.60 4.15
CA PHE A 204 17.88 0.11 4.18
C PHE A 204 18.04 1.04 2.99
N ARG A 205 18.80 2.09 3.20
CA ARG A 205 19.27 3.00 2.15
C ARG A 205 20.73 2.70 1.83
N TYR A 206 21.07 2.75 0.57
CA TYR A 206 22.43 2.62 0.06
C TYR A 206 22.85 3.92 -0.61
N LYS A 207 23.95 4.53 -0.15
CA LYS A 207 24.50 5.77 -0.67
C LYS A 207 25.08 5.56 -2.06
N LEU A 208 24.43 6.10 -3.09
CA LEU A 208 24.93 6.08 -4.47
C LEU A 208 25.91 7.20 -4.73
N GLY A 209 25.61 8.39 -4.24
CA GLY A 209 26.38 9.60 -4.44
C GLY A 209 26.16 10.63 -3.33
N PRO A 210 26.75 11.82 -3.43
CA PRO A 210 26.54 12.85 -2.42
C PRO A 210 25.08 13.26 -2.25
N LEU A 211 24.29 13.24 -3.35
CA LEU A 211 22.90 13.72 -3.41
C LEU A 211 21.88 12.64 -3.70
N SER A 212 22.25 11.35 -3.67
CA SER A 212 21.30 10.29 -4.03
C SER A 212 21.56 8.99 -3.31
N ASP A 213 20.44 8.32 -2.98
CA ASP A 213 20.39 7.01 -2.34
C ASP A 213 19.53 6.04 -3.14
N LEU A 214 19.88 4.78 -3.08
CA LEU A 214 18.98 3.66 -3.43
C LEU A 214 18.34 3.14 -2.14
N MET A 215 17.07 2.82 -2.17
CA MET A 215 16.33 2.27 -1.04
C MET A 215 15.78 0.88 -1.38
N LEU A 216 15.86 -0.03 -0.44
CA LEU A 216 15.07 -1.26 -0.41
C LEU A 216 14.20 -1.22 0.84
N ASP A 217 12.89 -1.43 0.67
CA ASP A 217 11.89 -1.26 1.72
C ASP A 217 10.89 -2.42 1.66
N ALA A 218 10.76 -3.15 2.75
CA ALA A 218 9.77 -4.20 2.94
C ALA A 218 8.64 -3.62 3.81
N ARG A 219 7.48 -3.41 3.21
CA ARG A 219 6.33 -2.73 3.80
C ARG A 219 5.19 -3.71 4.08
N TRP A 220 4.57 -3.56 5.24
CA TRP A 220 3.30 -4.15 5.63
C TRP A 220 2.28 -3.05 5.81
N GLN A 221 1.14 -3.18 5.14
CA GLN A 221 0.04 -2.21 5.24
C GLN A 221 -1.25 -2.97 5.54
N TYR A 222 -1.87 -2.63 6.68
CA TYR A 222 -3.12 -3.21 7.15
C TYR A 222 -4.24 -2.20 6.96
N TYR A 223 -5.25 -2.57 6.18
CA TYR A 223 -6.43 -1.75 5.92
C TYR A 223 -7.48 -1.92 7.00
N PHE A 224 -8.20 -0.87 7.36
CA PHE A 224 -9.35 -0.95 8.26
C PHE A 224 -10.65 -1.26 7.50
N SER A 225 -10.55 -1.99 6.41
CA SER A 225 -11.64 -2.46 5.59
C SER A 225 -11.36 -3.88 5.14
N ASN A 226 -12.43 -4.68 4.96
CA ASN A 226 -12.41 -6.01 4.38
C ASN A 226 -13.01 -6.00 2.97
N TRP A 227 -13.03 -4.83 2.32
CA TRP A 227 -13.62 -4.63 1.01
C TRP A 227 -12.60 -4.17 -0.04
N VAL A 228 -11.34 -4.09 0.33
CA VAL A 228 -10.31 -3.57 -0.58
C VAL A 228 -10.07 -4.50 -1.75
N ASP A 229 -10.27 -5.79 -1.57
CA ASP A 229 -10.23 -6.80 -2.63
C ASP A 229 -11.59 -7.02 -3.32
N GLY A 230 -12.67 -6.39 -2.83
CA GLY A 230 -14.03 -6.51 -3.34
C GLY A 230 -14.82 -7.72 -2.85
N LEU A 231 -14.24 -8.57 -1.99
CA LEU A 231 -14.88 -9.75 -1.42
C LEU A 231 -14.98 -9.65 0.11
N ASN A 232 -16.14 -9.98 0.68
CA ASN A 232 -16.27 -10.11 2.13
C ASN A 232 -17.31 -11.20 2.45
N PRO A 233 -16.98 -12.49 2.25
CA PRO A 233 -17.90 -13.58 2.58
C PRO A 233 -17.98 -13.76 4.10
N GLN A 234 -19.08 -13.34 4.69
CA GLN A 234 -19.34 -13.42 6.14
C GLN A 234 -20.07 -14.68 6.55
N GLU A 235 -20.96 -15.19 5.69
CA GLU A 235 -21.81 -16.36 5.98
C GLU A 235 -21.94 -17.24 4.76
N GLU A 236 -21.85 -18.55 4.94
CA GLU A 236 -22.20 -19.51 3.91
C GLU A 236 -23.73 -19.68 3.88
N PHE A 237 -24.35 -19.38 2.76
CA PHE A 237 -25.81 -19.51 2.61
C PHE A 237 -26.23 -20.99 2.62
N ASN A 238 -27.01 -21.38 3.62
CA ASN A 238 -27.53 -22.72 3.74
C ASN A 238 -29.00 -22.78 3.26
N GLU A 239 -29.28 -23.43 2.12
CA GLU A 239 -30.63 -23.58 1.57
C GLU A 239 -31.62 -24.35 2.48
N LEU A 240 -31.12 -25.14 3.44
CA LEU A 240 -31.93 -25.86 4.41
C LEU A 240 -32.46 -24.96 5.53
N SER A 241 -31.91 -23.79 5.71
CA SER A 241 -32.41 -22.79 6.65
C SER A 241 -33.34 -21.83 5.92
N LEU A 242 -34.65 -22.15 5.89
CA LEU A 242 -35.73 -21.30 5.37
C LEU A 242 -35.97 -20.05 6.25
N GLY A 243 -34.94 -19.35 6.68
CA GLY A 243 -35.05 -18.14 7.51
C GLY A 243 -33.84 -17.23 7.31
N GLU A 244 -34.12 -15.94 7.21
CA GLU A 244 -33.08 -14.92 7.19
C GLU A 244 -32.14 -15.05 8.42
N GLY A 245 -30.82 -15.04 8.20
CA GLY A 245 -29.85 -14.98 9.27
C GLY A 245 -29.32 -16.31 9.82
N ASN A 246 -29.58 -17.45 9.16
CA ASN A 246 -29.06 -18.76 9.56
C ASN A 246 -27.91 -19.27 8.68
N GLY A 247 -27.07 -18.38 8.14
CA GLY A 247 -25.85 -18.76 7.46
C GLY A 247 -24.82 -19.40 8.41
N ILE A 248 -24.01 -20.29 7.87
CA ILE A 248 -22.86 -20.83 8.61
C ILE A 248 -21.75 -19.78 8.56
N PRO A 249 -21.28 -19.25 9.70
CA PRO A 249 -20.17 -18.28 9.70
C PRO A 249 -18.93 -18.85 9.00
N VAL A 250 -18.30 -18.05 8.14
CA VAL A 250 -17.04 -18.42 7.51
C VAL A 250 -15.90 -17.90 8.37
N PRO A 251 -15.24 -18.74 9.19
CA PRO A 251 -14.27 -18.28 10.18
C PRO A 251 -13.02 -17.65 9.56
N GLU A 252 -12.75 -17.95 8.31
CA GLU A 252 -11.55 -17.52 7.58
C GLU A 252 -11.59 -16.03 7.18
N ASN A 253 -12.78 -15.41 7.17
CA ASN A 253 -13.00 -14.07 6.64
C ASN A 253 -13.25 -12.99 7.70
N LYS A 254 -12.72 -13.16 8.91
CA LYS A 254 -12.88 -12.18 9.99
C LYS A 254 -11.76 -11.14 10.05
N ALA A 255 -10.74 -11.26 9.23
CA ALA A 255 -9.60 -10.36 9.24
C ALA A 255 -9.70 -9.39 8.06
N ASN A 256 -9.46 -8.11 8.32
CA ASN A 256 -9.36 -7.10 7.27
C ASN A 256 -8.23 -7.42 6.29
N ASP A 257 -8.29 -6.80 5.12
CA ASP A 257 -7.29 -6.94 4.08
C ASP A 257 -5.96 -6.32 4.49
N TRP A 258 -4.88 -6.87 3.96
CA TRP A 258 -3.56 -6.31 4.12
C TRP A 258 -2.64 -6.69 2.97
N ILE A 259 -1.59 -5.91 2.77
CA ILE A 259 -0.60 -6.13 1.73
C ILE A 259 0.81 -6.20 2.31
N PHE A 260 1.65 -6.94 1.59
CA PHE A 260 3.09 -6.86 1.70
C PHE A 260 3.64 -6.28 0.40
N TRP A 261 4.36 -5.18 0.50
CA TRP A 261 4.94 -4.48 -0.65
C TRP A 261 6.46 -4.43 -0.53
N LEU A 262 7.16 -5.07 -1.47
CA LEU A 262 8.61 -5.00 -1.55
C LEU A 262 9.00 -3.88 -2.53
N ASN A 263 9.49 -2.77 -1.99
CA ASN A 263 9.82 -1.57 -2.73
C ASN A 263 11.31 -1.47 -3.04
N ILE A 264 11.60 -1.07 -4.26
CA ILE A 264 12.85 -0.45 -4.63
C ILE A 264 12.60 1.05 -4.82
N GLY A 265 13.47 1.92 -4.29
CA GLY A 265 13.33 3.37 -4.36
C GLY A 265 14.61 4.06 -4.76
N TYR A 266 14.46 5.19 -5.45
CA TYR A 266 15.51 6.14 -5.70
C TYR A 266 15.17 7.46 -5.03
N ILE A 267 16.09 7.98 -4.21
CA ILE A 267 15.90 9.18 -3.40
C ILE A 267 16.95 10.21 -3.84
N TYR A 268 16.51 11.44 -4.03
CA TYR A 268 17.34 12.59 -4.36
C TYR A 268 17.20 13.66 -3.28
N TYR A 269 18.33 14.23 -2.86
CA TYR A 269 18.40 15.30 -1.87
C TYR A 269 18.20 16.65 -2.55
N LEU A 270 17.19 17.39 -2.11
CA LEU A 270 16.96 18.76 -2.57
C LEU A 270 17.92 19.71 -1.82
N GLU A 271 18.61 20.55 -2.57
CA GLU A 271 19.51 21.58 -2.03
C GLU A 271 18.75 22.80 -1.50
#